data_59f2b8bd5cf5877eb036b90e038a4b4c
#
_entry.id   59f2b8bd5cf5877eb036b90e038a4b4c
#
_cell.length_a   1.000
_cell.length_b   1.000
_cell.length_c   1.000
_cell.angle_alpha   90.00
_cell.angle_beta   90.00
_cell.angle_gamma   90.00
#
_symmetry.space_group_name_H-M   'P 1'
#
loop_
_entity.id
_entity.type
_entity.pdbx_description
1 polymer ?
#
loop_
_entity_poly.entity_id
_entity_poly.type
_entity_poly.pdbx_seq_one_letter_code
_entity_poly.pdbx_strand_id
1 'polypeptide(L)'
;MKRFGCFAALTLAGMIIMAQTNGTGETVTTNFEHAIPNIPGKSLVATVVDYAPGGASVSHEHAKSAFIYAYVVSGVIESQVNDGPKRVYRAGESFFEEPGSLHRVSRNASKTEPAKLLAVFVVDTNDKALTTPVK
;
A
#
# COMPACT_ATOMS: atom_id res chain seq x y z
N MET A 1 55.98 -4.01 -19.24
CA MET A 1 54.56 -3.94 -19.58
C MET A 1 53.70 -4.12 -18.31
N LYS A 2 53.13 -3.04 -17.77
CA LYS A 2 52.26 -3.09 -16.57
C LYS A 2 50.83 -3.11 -17.05
N ARG A 3 50.09 -4.20 -16.75
CA ARG A 3 48.65 -4.30 -17.01
C ARG A 3 47.90 -3.66 -15.85
N PHE A 4 47.22 -2.56 -16.10
CA PHE A 4 46.25 -1.97 -15.17
C PHE A 4 44.94 -2.74 -15.28
N GLY A 5 44.58 -3.45 -14.22
CA GLY A 5 43.26 -4.05 -14.07
C GLY A 5 42.26 -2.99 -13.65
N CYS A 6 41.26 -2.77 -14.48
CA CYS A 6 40.11 -1.92 -14.15
C CYS A 6 39.16 -2.71 -13.26
N PHE A 7 39.10 -2.39 -11.96
CA PHE A 7 38.07 -2.91 -11.06
C PHE A 7 36.81 -2.06 -11.27
N ALA A 8 35.81 -2.64 -11.91
CA ALA A 8 34.48 -2.06 -11.94
C ALA A 8 33.82 -2.26 -10.57
N ALA A 9 33.63 -1.20 -9.83
CA ALA A 9 32.86 -1.23 -8.59
C ALA A 9 31.38 -1.32 -8.94
N LEU A 10 30.77 -2.47 -8.66
CA LEU A 10 29.33 -2.67 -8.75
C LEU A 10 28.69 -1.99 -7.53
N THR A 11 28.14 -0.81 -7.70
CA THR A 11 27.32 -0.18 -6.66
C THR A 11 25.96 -0.85 -6.63
N LEU A 12 25.74 -1.72 -5.64
CA LEU A 12 24.40 -2.21 -5.31
C LEU A 12 23.60 -0.99 -4.77
N ALA A 13 22.69 -0.46 -5.59
CA ALA A 13 21.69 0.48 -5.12
C ALA A 13 20.71 -0.29 -4.23
N GLY A 14 20.92 -0.25 -2.92
CA GLY A 14 20.00 -0.80 -1.94
C GLY A 14 18.67 -0.06 -2.02
N MET A 15 17.60 -0.76 -2.38
CA MET A 15 16.24 -0.26 -2.33
C MET A 15 15.89 -0.04 -0.85
N ILE A 16 15.81 1.23 -0.42
CA ILE A 16 15.39 1.57 0.93
C ILE A 16 13.89 1.33 0.99
N ILE A 17 13.47 0.23 1.62
CA ILE A 17 12.07 -0.04 1.92
C ILE A 17 11.68 0.86 3.09
N MET A 18 10.90 1.90 2.81
CA MET A 18 10.38 2.81 3.83
C MET A 18 9.11 2.21 4.42
N ALA A 19 9.16 1.81 5.68
CA ALA A 19 7.99 1.45 6.47
C ALA A 19 7.38 2.71 7.09
N GLN A 20 6.08 2.91 6.93
CA GLN A 20 5.34 4.03 7.53
C GLN A 20 4.25 3.51 8.46
N THR A 21 4.04 4.19 9.57
CA THR A 21 2.95 3.91 10.51
C THR A 21 2.09 5.16 10.65
N ASN A 22 0.84 5.11 10.20
CA ASN A 22 -0.12 6.22 10.32
C ASN A 22 -1.27 5.91 11.28
N GLY A 23 -1.42 4.64 11.67
CA GLY A 23 -2.46 4.12 12.56
C GLY A 23 -1.89 3.45 13.80
N THR A 24 -2.77 2.84 14.57
CA THR A 24 -2.39 2.05 15.77
C THR A 24 -2.20 0.59 15.38
N GLY A 25 -1.01 0.03 15.64
CA GLY A 25 -0.71 -1.37 15.28
C GLY A 25 -0.73 -1.66 13.79
N GLU A 26 -0.39 -0.66 12.98
CA GLU A 26 -0.30 -0.72 11.54
C GLU A 26 1.16 -0.53 11.10
N THR A 27 1.58 -1.26 10.09
CA THR A 27 2.84 -1.00 9.36
C THR A 27 2.56 -1.08 7.87
N VAL A 28 2.88 -0.01 7.13
CA VAL A 28 2.75 0.05 5.67
C VAL A 28 4.12 0.01 5.03
N THR A 29 4.32 -0.94 4.12
CA THR A 29 5.59 -1.13 3.41
C THR A 29 5.35 -1.11 1.90
N THR A 30 6.09 -0.27 1.17
CA THR A 30 6.09 -0.33 -0.29
C THR A 30 6.83 -1.59 -0.74
N ASN A 31 6.10 -2.49 -1.39
CA ASN A 31 6.62 -3.76 -1.90
C ASN A 31 7.10 -3.63 -3.35
N PHE A 32 6.44 -2.77 -4.14
CA PHE A 32 6.75 -2.59 -5.56
C PHE A 32 6.34 -1.19 -6.02
N GLU A 33 7.15 -0.57 -6.88
CA GLU A 33 6.82 0.67 -7.60
C GLU A 33 7.47 0.66 -8.97
N HIS A 34 6.68 0.86 -10.02
CA HIS A 34 7.19 0.97 -11.38
C HIS A 34 6.24 1.76 -12.27
N ALA A 35 6.80 2.60 -13.15
CA ALA A 35 6.03 3.25 -14.20
C ALA A 35 5.47 2.19 -15.17
N ILE A 36 4.21 2.32 -15.56
CA ILE A 36 3.56 1.37 -16.49
C ILE A 36 3.94 1.74 -17.93
N PRO A 37 4.74 0.91 -18.65
CA PRO A 37 5.32 1.31 -19.91
C PRO A 37 4.30 1.63 -21.02
N ASN A 38 3.16 0.96 -21.02
CA ASN A 38 2.09 1.12 -22.01
C ASN A 38 0.95 2.04 -21.56
N ILE A 39 1.08 2.68 -20.39
CA ILE A 39 0.15 3.70 -19.90
C ILE A 39 0.99 4.91 -19.48
N PRO A 40 1.33 5.82 -20.41
CA PRO A 40 2.18 6.97 -20.11
C PRO A 40 1.65 7.82 -18.95
N GLY A 41 2.55 8.22 -18.05
CA GLY A 41 2.24 9.04 -16.88
C GLY A 41 1.62 8.29 -15.69
N LYS A 42 1.42 6.98 -15.80
CA LYS A 42 0.91 6.13 -14.71
C LYS A 42 1.98 5.20 -14.16
N SER A 43 1.88 4.94 -12.88
CA SER A 43 2.70 3.95 -12.16
C SER A 43 1.81 2.94 -11.45
N LEU A 44 2.34 1.74 -11.29
CA LEU A 44 1.80 0.75 -10.37
C LEU A 44 2.62 0.80 -9.09
N VAL A 45 1.94 1.00 -7.97
CA VAL A 45 2.54 0.95 -6.64
C VAL A 45 1.81 -0.12 -5.83
N ALA A 46 2.55 -1.07 -5.28
CA ALA A 46 2.00 -2.09 -4.40
C ALA A 46 2.52 -1.87 -2.98
N THR A 47 1.62 -1.77 -2.02
CA THR A 47 1.93 -1.67 -0.60
C THR A 47 1.38 -2.87 0.15
N VAL A 48 2.13 -3.31 1.15
CA VAL A 48 1.67 -4.31 2.11
C VAL A 48 1.36 -3.59 3.42
N VAL A 49 0.16 -3.81 3.92
CA VAL A 49 -0.29 -3.30 5.21
C VAL A 49 -0.39 -4.46 6.18
N ASP A 50 0.47 -4.45 7.18
CA ASP A 50 0.47 -5.42 8.28
C ASP A 50 -0.26 -4.80 9.46
N TYR A 51 -1.30 -5.48 9.94
CA TYR A 51 -2.05 -5.12 11.13
C TYR A 51 -1.77 -6.11 12.26
N ALA A 52 -1.33 -5.60 13.39
CA ALA A 52 -1.36 -6.34 14.64
C ALA A 52 -2.82 -6.69 15.04
N PRO A 53 -3.06 -7.63 15.95
CA PRO A 53 -4.39 -7.85 16.51
C PRO A 53 -5.02 -6.53 16.99
N GLY A 54 -6.22 -6.22 16.50
CA GLY A 54 -6.92 -4.95 16.79
C GLY A 54 -6.32 -3.70 16.13
N GLY A 55 -5.29 -3.85 15.28
CA GLY A 55 -4.67 -2.74 14.57
C GLY A 55 -5.61 -2.07 13.57
N ALA A 56 -5.41 -0.76 13.37
CA ALA A 56 -6.25 0.05 12.50
C ALA A 56 -5.45 1.19 11.85
N SER A 57 -5.77 1.50 10.60
CA SER A 57 -5.35 2.74 9.95
C SER A 57 -6.18 3.92 10.46
N VAL A 58 -5.59 5.11 10.45
CA VAL A 58 -6.40 6.34 10.58
C VAL A 58 -7.26 6.50 9.33
N SER A 59 -8.42 7.15 9.47
CA SER A 59 -9.24 7.53 8.31
C SER A 59 -8.41 8.41 7.38
N HIS A 60 -8.42 8.11 6.08
CA HIS A 60 -7.57 8.80 5.09
C HIS A 60 -8.25 8.91 3.73
N GLU A 61 -7.90 9.95 2.99
CA GLU A 61 -8.22 10.07 1.57
C GLU A 61 -7.09 9.48 0.74
N HIS A 62 -7.46 8.78 -0.33
CA HIS A 62 -6.51 8.33 -1.34
C HIS A 62 -6.22 9.44 -2.37
N ALA A 63 -5.06 9.36 -2.99
CA ALA A 63 -4.67 10.24 -4.08
C ALA A 63 -5.78 10.31 -5.15
N LYS A 64 -6.10 11.52 -5.62
CA LYS A 64 -7.17 11.74 -6.60
C LYS A 64 -6.94 11.07 -7.95
N SER A 65 -5.71 10.67 -8.24
CA SER A 65 -5.35 9.94 -9.45
C SER A 65 -5.31 8.42 -9.27
N ALA A 66 -5.48 7.91 -8.05
CA ALA A 66 -5.25 6.52 -7.70
C ALA A 66 -6.52 5.68 -7.75
N PHE A 67 -6.55 4.69 -8.64
CA PHE A 67 -7.43 3.54 -8.52
C PHE A 67 -6.72 2.45 -7.70
N ILE A 68 -7.42 1.84 -6.75
CA ILE A 68 -6.82 0.87 -5.83
C ILE A 68 -7.54 -0.47 -5.92
N TYR A 69 -6.76 -1.54 -6.04
CA TYR A 69 -7.18 -2.91 -5.81
C TYR A 69 -6.62 -3.39 -4.48
N ALA A 70 -7.48 -3.83 -3.58
CA ALA A 70 -7.11 -4.33 -2.27
C ALA A 70 -7.45 -5.82 -2.14
N TYR A 71 -6.48 -6.61 -1.68
CA TYR A 71 -6.59 -8.06 -1.54
C TYR A 71 -6.16 -8.49 -0.13
N VAL A 72 -7.00 -9.24 0.56
CA VAL A 72 -6.68 -9.77 1.88
C VAL A 72 -5.79 -10.99 1.74
N VAL A 73 -4.52 -10.84 2.12
CA VAL A 73 -3.53 -11.91 2.06
C VAL A 73 -3.72 -12.92 3.20
N SER A 74 -3.99 -12.41 4.42
CA SER A 74 -4.22 -13.23 5.60
C SER A 74 -5.07 -12.49 6.63
N GLY A 75 -5.73 -13.23 7.50
CA GLY A 75 -6.58 -12.68 8.54
C GLY A 75 -7.91 -12.14 8.02
N VAL A 76 -8.46 -11.15 8.72
CA VAL A 76 -9.79 -10.61 8.49
C VAL A 76 -9.75 -9.08 8.58
N ILE A 77 -10.14 -8.40 7.51
CA ILE A 77 -10.13 -6.94 7.41
C ILE A 77 -11.56 -6.40 7.39
N GLU A 78 -11.86 -5.42 8.24
CA GLU A 78 -13.06 -4.61 8.13
C GLU A 78 -12.72 -3.32 7.38
N SER A 79 -13.50 -3.02 6.34
CA SER A 79 -13.31 -1.85 5.48
C SER A 79 -14.61 -1.09 5.26
N GLN A 80 -14.51 0.24 5.20
CA GLN A 80 -15.58 1.13 4.76
C GLN A 80 -14.98 2.21 3.85
N VAL A 81 -15.46 2.26 2.63
CA VAL A 81 -15.05 3.23 1.61
C VAL A 81 -16.18 4.20 1.34
N ASN A 82 -15.91 5.50 1.40
CA ASN A 82 -16.86 6.59 1.26
C ASN A 82 -18.06 6.40 2.23
N ASP A 83 -19.28 6.62 1.76
CA ASP A 83 -20.50 6.41 2.51
C ASP A 83 -21.11 5.00 2.32
N GLY A 84 -20.30 4.09 1.77
CA GLY A 84 -20.69 2.70 1.59
C GLY A 84 -20.81 1.94 2.92
N PRO A 85 -21.32 0.69 2.87
CA PRO A 85 -21.44 -0.14 4.07
C PRO A 85 -20.08 -0.58 4.59
N LYS A 86 -19.96 -0.74 5.91
CA LYS A 86 -18.86 -1.51 6.49
C LYS A 86 -18.98 -2.97 6.07
N ARG A 87 -17.90 -3.52 5.58
CA ARG A 87 -17.81 -4.93 5.18
C ARG A 87 -16.58 -5.60 5.78
N VAL A 88 -16.72 -6.88 6.01
CA VAL A 88 -15.63 -7.74 6.49
C VAL A 88 -15.18 -8.62 5.34
N TYR A 89 -13.88 -8.60 5.07
CA TYR A 89 -13.22 -9.38 4.02
C TYR A 89 -12.24 -10.36 4.66
N ARG A 90 -12.28 -11.61 4.21
CA ARG A 90 -11.40 -12.69 4.65
C ARG A 90 -10.27 -12.91 3.67
N ALA A 91 -9.26 -13.67 4.08
CA ALA A 91 -8.17 -14.08 3.20
C ALA A 91 -8.69 -14.64 1.88
N GLY A 92 -8.15 -14.16 0.76
CA GLY A 92 -8.59 -14.49 -0.59
C GLY A 92 -9.70 -13.59 -1.16
N GLU A 93 -10.32 -12.73 -0.36
CA GLU A 93 -11.30 -11.76 -0.81
C GLU A 93 -10.64 -10.41 -1.15
N SER A 94 -11.31 -9.64 -2.00
CA SER A 94 -10.80 -8.36 -2.47
C SER A 94 -11.90 -7.31 -2.57
N PHE A 95 -11.48 -6.04 -2.61
CA PHE A 95 -12.32 -4.90 -2.92
C PHE A 95 -11.50 -3.89 -3.73
N PHE A 96 -12.15 -2.85 -4.21
CA PHE A 96 -11.47 -1.76 -4.91
C PHE A 96 -11.94 -0.40 -4.39
N GLU A 97 -11.15 0.62 -4.69
CA GLU A 97 -11.45 1.99 -4.33
C GLU A 97 -11.27 2.89 -5.54
N GLU A 98 -12.27 3.73 -5.79
CA GLU A 98 -12.24 4.73 -6.85
C GLU A 98 -11.24 5.85 -6.54
N PRO A 99 -10.72 6.55 -7.55
CA PRO A 99 -9.83 7.68 -7.35
C PRO A 99 -10.36 8.72 -6.36
N GLY A 100 -9.51 9.11 -5.39
CA GLY A 100 -9.87 10.09 -4.37
C GLY A 100 -10.85 9.60 -3.31
N SER A 101 -11.05 8.29 -3.17
CA SER A 101 -11.93 7.73 -2.14
C SER A 101 -11.47 8.07 -0.74
N LEU A 102 -12.45 8.27 0.15
CA LEU A 102 -12.25 8.34 1.59
C LEU A 102 -12.34 6.93 2.18
N HIS A 103 -11.20 6.39 2.63
CA HIS A 103 -11.16 5.12 3.36
C HIS A 103 -11.45 5.39 4.84
N ARG A 104 -12.73 5.31 5.22
CA ARG A 104 -13.19 5.67 6.57
C ARG A 104 -12.74 4.66 7.60
N VAL A 105 -12.78 3.39 7.25
CA VAL A 105 -12.40 2.27 8.12
C VAL A 105 -11.52 1.31 7.33
N SER A 106 -10.33 1.04 7.87
CA SER A 106 -9.46 -0.05 7.44
C SER A 106 -8.80 -0.61 8.69
N ARG A 107 -9.19 -1.80 9.10
CA ARG A 107 -8.68 -2.39 10.35
C ARG A 107 -8.73 -3.90 10.36
N ASN A 108 -7.90 -4.48 11.21
CA ASN A 108 -8.01 -5.88 11.57
C ASN A 108 -9.29 -6.10 12.39
N ALA A 109 -10.18 -6.94 11.89
CA ALA A 109 -11.41 -7.29 12.60
C ALA A 109 -11.18 -8.25 13.78
N SER A 110 -10.01 -8.91 13.84
CA SER A 110 -9.62 -9.80 14.94
C SER A 110 -8.82 -9.04 16.00
N LYS A 111 -9.10 -9.33 17.27
CA LYS A 111 -8.32 -8.83 18.41
C LYS A 111 -7.22 -9.80 18.86
N THR A 112 -7.16 -10.98 18.24
CA THR A 112 -6.25 -12.06 18.66
C THR A 112 -5.27 -12.48 17.58
N GLU A 113 -5.64 -12.35 16.30
CA GLU A 113 -4.84 -12.78 15.15
C GLU A 113 -4.40 -11.58 14.31
N PRO A 114 -3.19 -11.58 13.73
CA PRO A 114 -2.74 -10.54 12.81
C PRO A 114 -3.51 -10.62 11.47
N ALA A 115 -3.45 -9.54 10.71
CA ALA A 115 -4.00 -9.49 9.36
C ALA A 115 -3.03 -8.80 8.40
N LYS A 116 -3.10 -9.16 7.13
CA LYS A 116 -2.27 -8.59 6.06
C LYS A 116 -3.12 -8.25 4.84
N LEU A 117 -2.99 -7.01 4.38
CA LEU A 117 -3.66 -6.48 3.20
C LEU A 117 -2.59 -6.11 2.15
N LEU A 118 -2.82 -6.50 0.90
CA LEU A 118 -2.07 -5.99 -0.25
C LEU A 118 -2.95 -4.92 -0.91
N ALA A 119 -2.43 -3.69 -1.04
CA ALA A 119 -3.08 -2.61 -1.76
C ALA A 119 -2.24 -2.25 -3.00
N VAL A 120 -2.85 -2.34 -4.17
CA VAL A 120 -2.21 -2.06 -5.46
C VAL A 120 -2.84 -0.82 -6.06
N PHE A 121 -2.02 0.20 -6.29
CA PHE A 121 -2.41 1.50 -6.81
C PHE A 121 -2.01 1.61 -8.27
N VAL A 122 -2.94 2.02 -9.13
CA VAL A 122 -2.63 2.63 -10.42
C VAL A 122 -2.82 4.13 -10.25
N VAL A 123 -1.74 4.88 -10.29
CA VAL A 123 -1.67 6.28 -9.85
C VAL A 123 -0.81 7.10 -10.80
N ASP A 124 -1.03 8.41 -10.86
CA ASP A 124 -0.13 9.30 -11.59
C ASP A 124 1.29 9.20 -11.04
N THR A 125 2.28 9.07 -11.90
CA THR A 125 3.69 8.91 -11.52
C THR A 125 4.19 10.04 -10.64
N ASN A 126 3.63 11.25 -10.80
CA ASN A 126 3.99 12.43 -10.03
C ASN A 126 3.19 12.59 -8.72
N ASP A 127 2.15 11.80 -8.52
CA ASP A 127 1.31 11.86 -7.31
C ASP A 127 1.90 10.94 -6.23
N LYS A 128 2.73 11.51 -5.36
CA LYS A 128 3.53 10.77 -4.38
C LYS A 128 2.82 10.55 -3.04
N ALA A 129 1.78 11.31 -2.75
CA ALA A 129 0.98 11.15 -1.54
C ALA A 129 -0.16 10.15 -1.78
N LEU A 130 0.12 8.85 -1.65
CA LEU A 130 -0.89 7.79 -1.86
C LEU A 130 -2.08 7.89 -0.91
N THR A 131 -1.84 8.40 0.30
CA THR A 131 -2.85 8.61 1.35
C THR A 131 -2.60 9.92 2.07
N THR A 132 -3.70 10.58 2.47
CA THR A 132 -3.66 11.79 3.30
C THR A 132 -4.62 11.60 4.48
N PRO A 133 -4.14 11.59 5.74
CA PRO A 133 -5.00 11.47 6.91
C PRO A 133 -6.06 12.57 6.95
N VAL A 134 -7.29 12.20 7.31
CA VAL A 134 -8.38 13.16 7.61
C VAL A 134 -8.55 13.29 9.11
N LYS A 135 -8.76 14.53 9.54
CA LYS A 135 -9.00 14.88 10.96
C LYS A 135 -10.47 14.70 11.33
#